data_601883ce4f512254d97baae0f8d21ba7
#
_entry.id   601883ce4f512254d97baae0f8d21ba7
#
_cell.length_a   1.000
_cell.length_b   1.000
_cell.length_c   1.000
_cell.angle_alpha   90.00
_cell.angle_beta   90.00
_cell.angle_gamma   90.00
#
_symmetry.space_group_name_H-M   'P 1'
#
loop_
_entity.id
_entity.type
_entity.pdbx_description
1 polymer ?
#
loop_
_entity_poly.entity_id
_entity_poly.type
_entity_poly.pdbx_seq_one_letter_code
_entity_poly.pdbx_strand_id
1 'polypeptide(L)'
;MLEDGFTELVVDLLKKNGLPGEALVIEITETSIITDFARSKAVIEELRDHDIVVSIDDFGAGFTSLAYLSSLAVGELKLDRKFINGIGVDGKELDLELVRATIQLGHDMRLRVVAEGIEDVATLDLLSELGCDLAQGYYISRPMPADKLTFMSNDPTRPPVGVST
;
A
#
# COMPACT_ATOMS: atom_id res chain seq x y z
N MET A 1 -13.63 5.37 11.67
CA MET A 1 -15.00 5.03 11.18
C MET A 1 -15.26 5.95 9.98
N LEU A 2 -15.56 5.39 8.81
CA LEU A 2 -15.89 6.19 7.62
C LEU A 2 -17.25 6.86 7.86
N GLU A 3 -17.30 8.18 7.78
CA GLU A 3 -18.52 8.97 8.00
C GLU A 3 -19.41 8.97 6.75
N ASP A 4 -20.70 9.23 6.92
CA ASP A 4 -21.61 9.40 5.79
C ASP A 4 -21.18 10.64 4.98
N GLY A 5 -21.18 10.53 3.64
CA GLY A 5 -20.70 11.62 2.78
C GLY A 5 -19.18 11.70 2.60
N PHE A 6 -18.41 10.70 3.09
CA PHE A 6 -16.96 10.69 2.94
C PHE A 6 -16.54 10.65 1.46
N THR A 7 -17.14 9.78 0.68
CA THR A 7 -16.83 9.63 -0.76
C THR A 7 -17.13 10.91 -1.52
N GLU A 8 -18.29 11.53 -1.27
CA GLU A 8 -18.68 12.79 -1.91
C GLU A 8 -17.69 13.91 -1.57
N LEU A 9 -17.28 14.01 -0.30
CA LEU A 9 -16.27 14.99 0.13
C LEU A 9 -14.95 14.83 -0.63
N VAL A 10 -14.45 13.59 -0.74
CA VAL A 10 -13.21 13.28 -1.45
C VAL A 10 -13.32 13.64 -2.93
N VAL A 11 -14.39 13.23 -3.58
CA VAL A 11 -14.66 13.50 -5.01
C VAL A 11 -14.74 15.00 -5.28
N ASP A 12 -15.43 15.76 -4.41
CA ASP A 12 -15.52 17.21 -4.54
C ASP A 12 -14.15 17.90 -4.37
N LEU A 13 -13.31 17.41 -3.47
CA LEU A 13 -11.96 17.92 -3.30
C LEU A 13 -11.09 17.64 -4.54
N LEU A 14 -11.16 16.45 -5.12
CA LEU A 14 -10.44 16.12 -6.34
C LEU A 14 -10.89 17.02 -7.50
N LYS A 15 -12.20 17.16 -7.73
CA LYS A 15 -12.76 18.04 -8.77
C LYS A 15 -12.32 19.48 -8.57
N LYS A 16 -12.38 20.00 -7.36
CA LYS A 16 -11.98 21.38 -7.03
C LYS A 16 -10.51 21.65 -7.37
N ASN A 17 -9.65 20.64 -7.26
CA ASN A 17 -8.21 20.74 -7.55
C ASN A 17 -7.84 20.26 -8.97
N GLY A 18 -8.83 19.85 -9.79
CA GLY A 18 -8.58 19.38 -11.15
C GLY A 18 -7.80 18.07 -11.21
N LEU A 19 -7.90 17.23 -10.18
CA LEU A 19 -7.21 15.95 -10.08
C LEU A 19 -8.14 14.80 -10.48
N PRO A 20 -7.64 13.80 -11.22
CA PRO A 20 -8.40 12.56 -11.48
C PRO A 20 -8.42 11.67 -10.23
N GLY A 21 -9.35 10.72 -10.15
CA GLY A 21 -9.46 9.78 -9.03
C GLY A 21 -8.18 8.96 -8.82
N GLU A 22 -7.56 8.52 -9.91
CA GLU A 22 -6.30 7.74 -9.92
C GLU A 22 -5.10 8.47 -9.27
N ALA A 23 -5.20 9.79 -9.08
CA ALA A 23 -4.16 10.56 -8.40
C ALA A 23 -4.20 10.43 -6.87
N LEU A 24 -5.22 9.74 -6.32
CA LEU A 24 -5.40 9.56 -4.90
C LEU A 24 -5.43 8.07 -4.54
N VAL A 25 -4.66 7.71 -3.53
CA VAL A 25 -4.77 6.43 -2.84
C VAL A 25 -5.29 6.69 -1.43
N ILE A 26 -6.32 5.96 -1.02
CA ILE A 26 -6.86 6.01 0.35
C ILE A 26 -6.46 4.76 1.08
N GLU A 27 -5.76 4.92 2.20
CA GLU A 27 -5.31 3.83 3.04
C GLU A 27 -6.35 3.53 4.13
N ILE A 28 -6.69 2.26 4.29
CA ILE A 28 -7.61 1.77 5.33
C ILE A 28 -6.92 0.63 6.06
N THR A 29 -6.80 0.73 7.38
CA THR A 29 -6.19 -0.35 8.16
C THR A 29 -7.05 -1.61 8.15
N GLU A 30 -6.41 -2.78 8.17
CA GLU A 30 -7.07 -4.09 8.25
C GLU A 30 -8.12 -4.15 9.37
N THR A 31 -7.78 -3.62 10.55
CA THR A 31 -8.68 -3.59 11.72
C THR A 31 -9.94 -2.76 11.48
N SER A 32 -9.82 -1.63 10.77
CA SER A 32 -10.96 -0.77 10.46
C SER A 32 -11.97 -1.47 9.55
N ILE A 33 -11.49 -2.26 8.58
CA ILE A 33 -12.33 -3.03 7.67
C ILE A 33 -13.15 -4.07 8.44
N ILE A 34 -12.53 -4.80 9.37
CA ILE A 34 -13.19 -5.87 10.12
C ILE A 34 -14.25 -5.31 11.07
N THR A 35 -14.03 -4.14 11.65
CA THR A 35 -14.92 -3.53 12.65
C THR A 35 -16.33 -3.28 12.09
N ASP A 36 -16.44 -2.87 10.82
CA ASP A 36 -17.71 -2.72 10.10
C ASP A 36 -17.51 -3.08 8.63
N PHE A 37 -17.46 -4.37 8.36
CA PHE A 37 -17.14 -4.89 7.03
C PHE A 37 -18.13 -4.45 5.96
N ALA A 38 -19.43 -4.47 6.26
CA ALA A 38 -20.47 -4.13 5.26
C ALA A 38 -20.35 -2.67 4.83
N ARG A 39 -20.13 -1.77 5.77
CA ARG A 39 -19.94 -0.35 5.51
C ARG A 39 -18.62 -0.07 4.79
N SER A 40 -17.52 -0.68 5.26
CA SER A 40 -16.20 -0.54 4.61
C SER A 40 -16.26 -0.99 3.16
N LYS A 41 -16.90 -2.12 2.89
CA LYS A 41 -17.09 -2.64 1.53
C LYS A 41 -17.85 -1.67 0.66
N ALA A 42 -18.98 -1.11 1.14
CA ALA A 42 -19.77 -0.16 0.37
C ALA A 42 -18.96 1.10 0.01
N VAL A 43 -18.24 1.68 0.97
CA VAL A 43 -17.39 2.87 0.73
C VAL A 43 -16.24 2.55 -0.22
N ILE A 44 -15.59 1.38 -0.11
CA ILE A 44 -14.53 0.97 -1.03
C ILE A 44 -15.07 0.83 -2.46
N GLU A 45 -16.27 0.27 -2.64
CA GLU A 45 -16.92 0.17 -3.94
C GLU A 45 -17.27 1.54 -4.52
N GLU A 46 -17.78 2.47 -3.70
CA GLU A 46 -18.05 3.86 -4.11
C GLU A 46 -16.77 4.59 -4.54
N LEU A 47 -15.67 4.48 -3.78
CA LEU A 47 -14.38 5.08 -4.13
C LEU A 47 -13.85 4.54 -5.45
N ARG A 48 -13.91 3.22 -5.66
CA ARG A 48 -13.53 2.58 -6.93
C ARG A 48 -14.34 3.10 -8.11
N ASP A 49 -15.66 3.33 -7.93
CA ASP A 49 -16.54 3.84 -9.00
C ASP A 49 -16.15 5.27 -9.42
N HIS A 50 -15.31 5.94 -8.65
CA HIS A 50 -14.67 7.22 -8.96
C HIS A 50 -13.18 7.09 -9.32
N ASP A 51 -12.70 5.89 -9.66
CA ASP A 51 -11.31 5.58 -10.01
C ASP A 51 -10.29 5.87 -8.88
N ILE A 52 -10.77 5.99 -7.63
CA ILE A 52 -9.90 6.19 -6.46
C ILE A 52 -9.40 4.83 -5.99
N VAL A 53 -8.09 4.69 -5.86
CA VAL A 53 -7.47 3.46 -5.36
C VAL A 53 -7.61 3.37 -3.85
N VAL A 54 -8.02 2.21 -3.35
CA VAL A 54 -7.99 1.91 -1.91
C VAL A 54 -6.89 0.91 -1.64
N SER A 55 -6.05 1.23 -0.65
CA SER A 55 -4.95 0.40 -0.16
C SER A 55 -5.28 -0.15 1.22
N ILE A 56 -5.00 -1.42 1.45
CA ILE A 56 -5.11 -2.03 2.78
C ILE A 56 -3.78 -1.84 3.50
N ASP A 57 -3.82 -1.14 4.62
CA ASP A 57 -2.66 -0.84 5.44
C ASP A 57 -2.47 -1.85 6.58
N ASP A 58 -1.23 -2.02 7.05
CA ASP A 58 -0.82 -2.93 8.13
C ASP A 58 -1.21 -4.39 7.88
N PHE A 59 -1.21 -4.85 6.61
CA PHE A 59 -1.63 -6.21 6.29
C PHE A 59 -0.73 -7.27 6.92
N GLY A 60 -1.39 -8.26 7.56
CA GLY A 60 -0.73 -9.35 8.28
C GLY A 60 -0.55 -9.09 9.79
N ALA A 61 -0.84 -7.88 10.28
CA ALA A 61 -0.88 -7.58 11.71
C ALA A 61 -2.18 -8.05 12.39
N GLY A 62 -3.21 -8.37 11.59
CA GLY A 62 -4.55 -8.77 12.04
C GLY A 62 -4.95 -10.18 11.61
N PHE A 63 -6.25 -10.47 11.66
CA PHE A 63 -6.85 -11.77 11.35
C PHE A 63 -7.83 -11.68 10.16
N THR A 64 -7.51 -10.91 9.12
CA THR A 64 -8.42 -10.84 7.97
C THR A 64 -8.47 -12.18 7.25
N SER A 65 -9.65 -12.75 7.13
CA SER A 65 -9.86 -13.93 6.29
C SER A 65 -9.63 -13.56 4.82
N LEU A 66 -8.87 -14.38 4.09
CA LEU A 66 -8.68 -14.23 2.64
C LEU A 66 -10.01 -14.12 1.87
N ALA A 67 -11.09 -14.75 2.39
CA ALA A 67 -12.41 -14.63 1.80
C ALA A 67 -12.99 -13.21 1.90
N TYR A 68 -12.70 -12.47 2.97
CA TYR A 68 -13.09 -11.06 3.08
C TYR A 68 -12.26 -10.20 2.15
N LEU A 69 -10.94 -10.38 2.15
CA LEU A 69 -10.04 -9.64 1.26
C LEU A 69 -10.44 -9.78 -0.22
N SER A 70 -10.72 -11.00 -0.68
CA SER A 70 -11.12 -11.27 -2.07
C SER A 70 -12.45 -10.66 -2.48
N SER A 71 -13.28 -10.25 -1.52
CA SER A 71 -14.58 -9.62 -1.77
C SER A 71 -14.54 -8.08 -1.76
N LEU A 72 -13.39 -7.49 -1.47
CA LEU A 72 -13.17 -6.03 -1.47
C LEU A 72 -12.64 -5.57 -2.83
N ALA A 73 -13.08 -4.39 -3.25
CA ALA A 73 -12.63 -3.76 -4.49
C ALA A 73 -11.38 -2.88 -4.26
N VAL A 74 -10.40 -3.42 -3.55
CA VAL A 74 -9.13 -2.75 -3.27
C VAL A 74 -8.15 -2.89 -4.44
N GLY A 75 -7.20 -1.99 -4.57
CA GLY A 75 -6.18 -2.00 -5.62
C GLY A 75 -4.76 -2.24 -5.10
N GLU A 76 -4.56 -2.14 -3.79
CA GLU A 76 -3.23 -2.17 -3.21
C GLU A 76 -3.21 -2.82 -1.83
N LEU A 77 -2.09 -3.44 -1.50
CA LEU A 77 -1.82 -4.11 -0.23
C LEU A 77 -0.48 -3.64 0.31
N LYS A 78 -0.44 -3.11 1.54
CA LYS A 78 0.79 -2.65 2.18
C LYS A 78 1.26 -3.67 3.21
N LEU A 79 2.51 -4.12 3.06
CA LEU A 79 3.18 -5.01 4.00
C LEU A 79 3.73 -4.20 5.17
N ASP A 80 3.26 -4.49 6.38
CA ASP A 80 3.74 -3.83 7.61
C ASP A 80 5.26 -4.03 7.76
N ARG A 81 5.95 -2.95 8.12
CA ARG A 81 7.40 -2.93 8.40
C ARG A 81 7.86 -4.02 9.37
N LYS A 82 6.98 -4.55 10.24
CA LYS A 82 7.33 -5.64 11.18
C LYS A 82 7.78 -6.90 10.45
N PHE A 83 7.22 -7.17 9.27
CA PHE A 83 7.60 -8.31 8.44
C PHE A 83 8.85 -8.01 7.62
N ILE A 84 9.08 -6.72 7.33
CA ILE A 84 10.19 -6.27 6.49
C ILE A 84 11.48 -6.12 7.29
N ASN A 85 11.38 -5.70 8.57
CA ASN A 85 12.55 -5.47 9.41
C ASN A 85 13.37 -6.74 9.64
N GLY A 86 14.57 -6.77 9.06
CA GLY A 86 15.54 -7.86 9.24
C GLY A 86 15.25 -9.11 8.41
N ILE A 87 14.41 -9.03 7.38
CA ILE A 87 14.28 -10.14 6.42
C ILE A 87 15.63 -10.38 5.74
N GLY A 88 15.96 -11.65 5.47
CA GLY A 88 17.25 -12.04 4.90
C GLY A 88 18.39 -12.12 5.90
N VAL A 89 18.14 -11.88 7.20
CA VAL A 89 19.11 -12.14 8.29
C VAL A 89 18.87 -13.54 8.86
N ASP A 90 19.93 -14.23 9.26
CA ASP A 90 19.85 -15.56 9.88
C ASP A 90 18.86 -15.57 11.05
N GLY A 91 17.97 -16.56 11.08
CA GLY A 91 16.92 -16.69 12.07
C GLY A 91 15.59 -15.99 11.70
N LYS A 92 15.51 -15.38 10.51
CA LYS A 92 14.32 -14.71 9.98
C LYS A 92 13.76 -15.38 8.72
N GLU A 93 14.07 -16.68 8.53
CA GLU A 93 13.64 -17.44 7.34
C GLU A 93 12.12 -17.48 7.22
N LEU A 94 11.40 -17.60 8.36
CA LEU A 94 9.94 -17.62 8.37
C LEU A 94 9.36 -16.27 7.94
N ASP A 95 9.94 -15.15 8.38
CA ASP A 95 9.49 -13.81 7.98
C ASP A 95 9.68 -13.63 6.47
N LEU A 96 10.80 -14.10 5.91
CA LEU A 96 11.07 -14.06 4.47
C LEU A 96 10.02 -14.86 3.67
N GLU A 97 9.68 -16.07 4.11
CA GLU A 97 8.68 -16.90 3.45
C GLU A 97 7.27 -16.29 3.56
N LEU A 98 6.94 -15.65 4.68
CA LEU A 98 5.67 -14.92 4.85
C LEU A 98 5.59 -13.72 3.88
N VAL A 99 6.67 -12.95 3.74
CA VAL A 99 6.72 -11.82 2.79
C VAL A 99 6.56 -12.34 1.37
N ARG A 100 7.30 -13.39 0.97
CA ARG A 100 7.18 -14.03 -0.35
C ARG A 100 5.74 -14.48 -0.64
N ALA A 101 5.13 -15.19 0.31
CA ALA A 101 3.77 -15.70 0.18
C ALA A 101 2.75 -14.56 0.07
N THR A 102 2.95 -13.46 0.80
CA THR A 102 2.06 -12.31 0.76
C THR A 102 2.17 -11.53 -0.56
N ILE A 103 3.38 -11.36 -1.09
CA ILE A 103 3.59 -10.75 -2.42
C ILE A 103 2.88 -11.59 -3.49
N GLN A 104 3.08 -12.92 -3.47
CA GLN A 104 2.41 -13.81 -4.42
C GLN A 104 0.89 -13.74 -4.30
N LEU A 105 0.36 -13.75 -3.08
CA LEU A 105 -1.08 -13.60 -2.83
C LEU A 105 -1.62 -12.28 -3.40
N GLY A 106 -0.93 -11.16 -3.17
CA GLY A 106 -1.31 -9.87 -3.73
C GLY A 106 -1.42 -9.94 -5.26
N HIS A 107 -0.42 -10.50 -5.92
CA HIS A 107 -0.41 -10.65 -7.38
C HIS A 107 -1.52 -11.57 -7.88
N ASP A 108 -1.77 -12.70 -7.22
CA ASP A 108 -2.87 -13.61 -7.57
C ASP A 108 -4.23 -12.93 -7.47
N MET A 109 -4.36 -11.95 -6.57
CA MET A 109 -5.54 -11.10 -6.41
C MET A 109 -5.52 -9.85 -7.30
N ARG A 110 -4.49 -9.65 -8.13
CA ARG A 110 -4.27 -8.47 -8.99
C ARG A 110 -4.13 -7.16 -8.21
N LEU A 111 -3.59 -7.24 -7.01
CA LEU A 111 -3.26 -6.07 -6.18
C LEU A 111 -1.80 -5.68 -6.40
N ARG A 112 -1.50 -4.40 -6.32
CA ARG A 112 -0.12 -3.93 -6.14
C ARG A 112 0.31 -4.18 -4.71
N VAL A 113 1.53 -4.61 -4.52
CA VAL A 113 2.09 -4.85 -3.18
C VAL A 113 3.14 -3.79 -2.87
N VAL A 114 2.95 -3.09 -1.77
CA VAL A 114 3.83 -2.05 -1.25
C VAL A 114 4.54 -2.56 -0.01
N ALA A 115 5.85 -2.55 0.02
CA ALA A 115 6.63 -2.84 1.22
C ALA A 115 6.98 -1.56 1.96
N GLU A 116 6.66 -1.52 3.25
CA GLU A 116 6.90 -0.36 4.10
C GLU A 116 8.13 -0.51 5.00
N GLY A 117 8.67 0.64 5.43
CA GLY A 117 9.73 0.68 6.42
C GLY A 117 11.09 0.22 5.89
N ILE A 118 11.39 0.44 4.62
CA ILE A 118 12.69 0.15 4.04
C ILE A 118 13.73 1.07 4.65
N GLU A 119 14.74 0.50 5.34
CA GLU A 119 15.79 1.25 6.03
C GLU A 119 17.18 1.05 5.41
N ASP A 120 17.37 0.04 4.55
CA ASP A 120 18.64 -0.28 3.92
C ASP A 120 18.50 -0.83 2.49
N VAL A 121 19.62 -0.82 1.76
CA VAL A 121 19.66 -1.28 0.37
C VAL A 121 19.48 -2.80 0.24
N ALA A 122 19.99 -3.57 1.17
CA ALA A 122 19.90 -5.03 1.09
C ALA A 122 18.43 -5.51 1.18
N THR A 123 17.65 -4.87 2.06
CA THR A 123 16.20 -5.08 2.16
C THR A 123 15.49 -4.68 0.87
N LEU A 124 15.84 -3.53 0.26
CA LEU A 124 15.26 -3.07 -0.99
C LEU A 124 15.55 -4.06 -2.14
N ASP A 125 16.80 -4.49 -2.28
CA ASP A 125 17.22 -5.44 -3.32
C ASP A 125 16.49 -6.78 -3.17
N LEU A 126 16.41 -7.30 -1.94
CA LEU A 126 15.70 -8.54 -1.66
C LEU A 126 14.21 -8.46 -2.01
N LEU A 127 13.53 -7.37 -1.65
CA LEU A 127 12.12 -7.17 -1.98
C LEU A 127 11.91 -7.04 -3.49
N SER A 128 12.84 -6.40 -4.20
CA SER A 128 12.82 -6.32 -5.66
C SER A 128 12.96 -7.73 -6.28
N GLU A 129 13.86 -8.58 -5.76
CA GLU A 129 14.01 -9.97 -6.20
C GLU A 129 12.76 -10.81 -5.92
N LEU A 130 12.05 -10.52 -4.84
CA LEU A 130 10.76 -11.15 -4.50
C LEU A 130 9.60 -10.66 -5.38
N GLY A 131 9.82 -9.62 -6.19
CA GLY A 131 8.82 -9.06 -7.08
C GLY A 131 7.85 -8.08 -6.41
N CYS A 132 8.23 -7.44 -5.29
CA CYS A 132 7.42 -6.39 -4.70
C CYS A 132 7.28 -5.21 -5.68
N ASP A 133 6.07 -4.67 -5.84
CA ASP A 133 5.78 -3.65 -6.85
C ASP A 133 6.27 -2.26 -6.45
N LEU A 134 6.12 -1.93 -5.18
CA LEU A 134 6.48 -0.62 -4.63
C LEU A 134 7.20 -0.76 -3.29
N ALA A 135 8.05 0.22 -2.99
CA ALA A 135 8.79 0.27 -1.73
C ALA A 135 8.73 1.68 -1.13
N GLN A 136 8.49 1.75 0.19
CA GLN A 136 8.45 2.99 0.95
C GLN A 136 9.32 2.86 2.20
N GLY A 137 10.11 3.90 2.53
CA GLY A 137 10.90 3.90 3.75
C GLY A 137 11.99 4.96 3.80
N TYR A 138 12.64 5.07 4.94
CA TYR A 138 13.66 6.09 5.20
C TYR A 138 14.94 5.93 4.36
N TYR A 139 15.19 4.74 3.86
CA TYR A 139 16.27 4.54 2.91
C TYR A 139 16.01 5.30 1.59
N ILE A 140 14.76 5.36 1.17
CA ILE A 140 14.34 6.03 -0.07
C ILE A 140 14.30 7.53 0.17
N SER A 141 13.48 7.97 1.12
CA SER A 141 13.38 9.36 1.55
C SER A 141 12.73 9.47 2.93
N ARG A 142 13.16 10.44 3.72
CA ARG A 142 12.41 10.85 4.90
C ARG A 142 11.30 11.81 4.51
N PRO A 143 10.20 11.87 5.28
CA PRO A 143 9.16 12.88 5.07
C PRO A 143 9.76 14.29 4.97
N MET A 144 9.33 15.04 3.97
CA MET A 144 9.81 16.40 3.74
C MET A 144 8.68 17.29 3.23
N PRO A 145 8.79 18.63 3.41
CA PRO A 145 7.85 19.58 2.84
C PRO A 145 7.79 19.47 1.31
N ALA A 146 6.61 19.71 0.73
CA ALA A 146 6.36 19.54 -0.71
C ALA A 146 7.28 20.38 -1.60
N ASP A 147 7.68 21.58 -1.13
CA ASP A 147 8.61 22.48 -1.83
C ASP A 147 10.06 21.94 -1.91
N LYS A 148 10.37 20.91 -1.12
CA LYS A 148 11.66 20.21 -1.13
C LYS A 148 11.65 18.89 -1.92
N LEU A 149 10.47 18.47 -2.39
CA LEU A 149 10.35 17.28 -3.22
C LEU A 149 11.03 17.53 -4.56
N THR A 150 12.12 16.84 -4.81
CA THR A 150 12.71 16.73 -6.14
C THR A 150 12.18 15.44 -6.76
N PHE A 151 11.30 15.57 -7.75
CA PHE A 151 10.93 14.41 -8.56
C PHE A 151 12.20 13.90 -9.23
N MET A 152 12.55 12.66 -8.93
CA MET A 152 13.71 12.04 -9.53
C MET A 152 13.37 11.80 -11.00
N SER A 153 13.87 12.67 -11.86
CA SER A 153 13.81 12.45 -13.31
C SER A 153 14.46 11.11 -13.63
N ASN A 154 13.89 10.38 -14.58
CA ASN A 154 14.31 9.07 -15.07
C ASN A 154 15.84 8.95 -15.20
N ASP A 155 16.50 8.63 -14.11
CA ASP A 155 17.88 8.15 -14.13
C ASP A 155 17.81 6.64 -14.37
N PRO A 156 18.20 6.15 -15.55
CA PRO A 156 18.12 4.72 -15.87
C PRO A 156 19.04 3.85 -15.00
N THR A 157 19.88 4.47 -14.16
CA THR A 157 20.80 3.77 -13.26
C THR A 157 20.20 3.60 -11.84
N ARG A 158 19.04 4.17 -11.58
CA ARG A 158 18.31 4.01 -10.30
C ARG A 158 17.08 3.17 -10.49
N PRO A 159 16.82 2.18 -9.60
CA PRO A 159 15.56 1.46 -9.63
C PRO A 159 14.38 2.44 -9.51
N PRO A 160 13.23 2.13 -10.14
CA PRO A 160 12.05 2.98 -10.02
C PRO A 160 11.59 3.01 -8.57
N VAL A 161 11.89 4.10 -7.91
CA VAL A 161 11.46 4.32 -6.53
C VAL A 161 10.14 5.05 -6.59
N GLY A 162 9.06 4.34 -6.34
CA GLY A 162 7.76 4.96 -6.09
C GLY A 162 7.86 5.76 -4.79
N VAL A 163 7.93 7.09 -4.89
CA VAL A 163 7.84 7.96 -3.71
C VAL A 163 6.35 8.09 -3.39
N SER A 164 5.87 7.29 -2.45
CA SER A 164 4.60 7.56 -1.79
C SER A 164 4.88 8.57 -0.67
N THR A 165 4.35 9.77 -0.79
CA THR A 165 4.37 10.81 0.26
C THR A 165 3.32 10.55 1.32
#